data_79b39eb9372eb19ed1252b211f352c68
#
_entry.id   79b39eb9372eb19ed1252b211f352c68
#
_cell.length_a   1.000
_cell.length_b   1.000
_cell.length_c   1.000
_cell.angle_alpha   90.00
_cell.angle_beta   90.00
_cell.angle_gamma   90.00
#
_symmetry.space_group_name_H-M   'P 1'
#
loop_
_entity.id
_entity.type
_entity.pdbx_description
1 polymer ?
#
loop_
_entity_poly.entity_id
_entity_poly.type
_entity_poly.pdbx_seq_one_letter_code
_entity_poly.pdbx_strand_id
1 'polypeptide(L)'
;MSPPSSGTDRSRELGRPSDTRAAGVAERFDDASGPVDDLEYGVVTPPVLVIGAGAAGARVAIELAESGVDPLVIGKRDHGDAHTTWAAGGVNAALGSLDEADDWTIHAADTLNEGHHLNDPEAVELTAREMPARIRELDEWGMDLDRTADGKINQRYFGAQSYRRTCFVGDRTGEAMLETLIDRAQELEVPYRENVMITRLLSDGERVSGAVGFDVESGRGLVFRSNHVVLAAGGFSAVYERHSSRDDENNGDAQALALEAGASLLDLEFVQFHPTGMVGERYGEEWDGRLVTEAVRGEGGRLYNAEGERFMERYSPDQMELDARDVVARAIGREIEDGRGTEYGGVYLDISHRDGDYVRERLPRMVERFESLGVDITEEPIEVAPTAHYTMGGVDVDFRTGETGVDGLYAVGETVAGVHGANRLGGNSLAETVAIGKLVGEHVADALEAGDTDPELTDDQRAVTEREFQALESLADADGDVAPRTLLAALRELMWDHAGILRDEDELRDGLERLAALRERTADLGVAGDRTSKSFEYAVDLSFSLTVAETMLQMALERTESRGAHHRTDYPETDKEWRTNLVVSAEDGELAIRRRGVGEPSRSVQEALEEGYELDYHHLE
;
A
#
# COMPACT_ATOMS: atom_id res chain seq x y z
N MET A 1 -5.46 50.20 8.68
CA MET A 1 -5.78 49.26 9.72
C MET A 1 -5.73 47.89 9.07
N SER A 2 -4.64 47.18 9.28
CA SER A 2 -4.43 45.84 8.75
C SER A 2 -5.19 44.82 9.64
N PRO A 3 -5.80 43.75 9.08
CA PRO A 3 -6.40 42.68 9.90
C PRO A 3 -5.30 41.77 10.46
N PRO A 4 -5.54 41.10 11.60
CA PRO A 4 -4.57 40.24 12.24
C PRO A 4 -4.50 38.88 11.53
N SER A 5 -3.27 38.44 11.28
CA SER A 5 -2.92 37.07 10.93
C SER A 5 -3.18 36.13 12.12
N SER A 6 -4.05 35.16 11.97
CA SER A 6 -4.12 33.98 12.86
C SER A 6 -4.72 32.81 12.10
N GLY A 7 -3.92 32.18 11.27
CA GLY A 7 -4.10 30.81 10.85
C GLY A 7 -3.19 29.95 11.72
N THR A 8 -3.70 29.37 12.77
CA THR A 8 -3.00 28.30 13.49
C THR A 8 -3.21 27.01 12.72
N ASP A 9 -2.17 26.59 12.06
CA ASP A 9 -1.99 25.25 11.50
C ASP A 9 -2.17 24.22 12.64
N ARG A 10 -3.34 23.59 12.74
CA ARG A 10 -3.67 22.56 13.72
C ARG A 10 -3.26 21.15 13.29
N SER A 11 -2.66 21.00 12.10
CA SER A 11 -2.11 19.73 11.62
C SER A 11 -0.79 19.33 12.31
N ARG A 12 -0.27 20.15 13.24
CA ARG A 12 1.00 19.95 13.97
C ARG A 12 0.89 19.66 15.45
N GLU A 13 -0.29 19.40 15.99
CA GLU A 13 -0.47 19.00 17.39
C GLU A 13 -1.07 17.59 17.55
N LEU A 14 -0.62 16.62 16.78
CA LEU A 14 -0.54 15.24 17.26
C LEU A 14 0.63 15.26 18.27
N GLY A 15 0.30 15.04 19.54
CA GLY A 15 1.26 15.17 20.63
C GLY A 15 2.51 14.35 20.32
N ARG A 16 3.62 15.03 20.04
CA ARG A 16 4.94 14.39 20.05
C ARG A 16 5.07 13.67 21.39
N PRO A 17 5.41 12.36 21.42
CA PRO A 17 5.89 11.75 22.66
C PRO A 17 6.95 12.70 23.21
N SER A 18 6.92 12.99 24.52
CA SER A 18 7.87 13.92 25.12
C SER A 18 9.27 13.47 24.70
N ASP A 19 10.07 14.36 24.10
CA ASP A 19 11.45 14.14 23.58
C ASP A 19 12.37 13.33 24.53
N THR A 20 12.01 13.20 25.79
CA THR A 20 12.73 12.43 26.80
C THR A 20 12.43 10.93 26.81
N ARG A 21 11.31 10.44 26.22
CA ARG A 21 11.04 8.99 26.11
C ARG A 21 11.55 8.39 24.81
N ALA A 22 11.43 9.10 23.69
CA ALA A 22 11.95 8.64 22.40
C ALA A 22 13.49 8.51 22.41
N ALA A 23 14.20 9.44 23.05
CA ALA A 23 15.66 9.37 23.22
C ALA A 23 16.12 8.14 24.03
N GLY A 24 15.38 7.74 25.08
CA GLY A 24 15.75 6.56 25.91
C GLY A 24 15.53 5.21 25.23
N VAL A 25 14.71 5.15 24.18
CA VAL A 25 14.41 3.91 23.44
C VAL A 25 15.37 3.72 22.27
N ALA A 26 15.80 4.81 21.62
CA ALA A 26 16.82 4.77 20.55
C ALA A 26 18.22 4.36 21.07
N GLU A 27 18.53 4.61 22.35
CA GLU A 27 19.80 4.24 23.00
C GLU A 27 19.95 2.73 23.27
N ARG A 28 18.92 1.89 23.11
CA ARG A 28 19.00 0.43 23.35
C ARG A 28 19.91 -0.28 22.37
N PHE A 29 20.06 0.26 21.17
CA PHE A 29 20.98 -0.27 20.16
C PHE A 29 22.08 0.76 19.93
N ASP A 30 23.15 0.70 20.75
CA ASP A 30 24.30 1.57 20.62
C ASP A 30 24.90 1.49 19.21
N ASP A 31 25.02 2.64 18.56
CA ASP A 31 25.79 2.80 17.32
C ASP A 31 27.26 2.46 17.59
N ALA A 32 27.63 1.20 17.43
CA ALA A 32 29.02 0.84 17.38
C ALA A 32 29.60 1.44 16.09
N SER A 33 30.43 2.49 16.20
CA SER A 33 31.17 3.01 15.05
C SER A 33 32.25 2.01 14.68
N GLY A 34 32.11 1.38 13.48
CA GLY A 34 33.12 0.48 12.93
C GLY A 34 33.60 0.99 11.59
N PRO A 35 34.92 0.96 11.28
CA PRO A 35 35.39 1.24 9.94
C PRO A 35 35.32 -0.01 9.10
N VAL A 36 34.71 0.08 7.91
CA VAL A 36 35.15 -0.67 6.75
C VAL A 36 35.96 0.34 5.95
N ASP A 37 37.28 0.14 5.93
CA ASP A 37 38.25 0.90 5.18
C ASP A 37 37.90 2.35 4.82
N ASP A 38 38.00 3.30 5.81
CA ASP A 38 37.85 4.75 5.69
C ASP A 38 36.40 5.32 5.56
N LEU A 39 35.34 4.52 5.55
CA LEU A 39 33.95 5.01 5.56
C LEU A 39 33.40 5.03 7.00
N GLU A 40 33.00 6.21 7.50
CA GLU A 40 32.29 6.34 8.78
C GLU A 40 30.81 6.02 8.60
N TYR A 41 30.36 4.87 9.09
CA TYR A 41 28.94 4.51 9.17
C TYR A 41 28.59 3.97 10.56
N GLY A 42 27.30 4.02 10.91
CA GLY A 42 26.77 3.40 12.11
C GLY A 42 26.46 1.92 11.88
N VAL A 43 26.76 1.07 12.85
CA VAL A 43 26.34 -0.35 12.82
C VAL A 43 25.35 -0.59 13.94
N VAL A 44 24.20 -1.18 13.60
CA VAL A 44 23.12 -1.51 14.54
C VAL A 44 22.79 -3.00 14.40
N THR A 45 22.63 -3.71 15.52
CA THR A 45 22.45 -5.18 15.54
C THR A 45 21.20 -5.59 16.29
N PRO A 46 19.98 -5.37 15.74
CA PRO A 46 18.75 -5.84 16.37
C PRO A 46 18.56 -7.35 16.13
N PRO A 47 17.92 -8.09 17.07
CA PRO A 47 17.49 -9.46 16.84
C PRO A 47 16.59 -9.62 15.61
N VAL A 48 15.66 -8.70 15.40
CA VAL A 48 14.78 -8.61 14.24
C VAL A 48 14.75 -7.17 13.75
N LEU A 49 14.95 -6.97 12.45
CA LEU A 49 14.81 -5.68 11.77
C LEU A 49 13.46 -5.64 11.03
N VAL A 50 12.59 -4.70 11.39
CA VAL A 50 11.32 -4.46 10.68
C VAL A 50 11.45 -3.18 9.85
N ILE A 51 11.37 -3.30 8.52
CA ILE A 51 11.50 -2.20 7.56
C ILE A 51 10.11 -1.75 7.14
N GLY A 52 9.68 -0.60 7.64
CA GLY A 52 8.36 -0.02 7.45
C GLY A 52 7.56 0.02 8.74
N ALA A 53 6.98 1.20 9.05
CA ALA A 53 6.29 1.50 10.30
C ALA A 53 4.79 1.81 10.11
N GLY A 54 4.21 1.31 9.03
CA GLY A 54 2.76 1.27 8.83
C GLY A 54 2.09 0.20 9.71
N ALA A 55 0.79 -0.02 9.51
CA ALA A 55 0.02 -0.98 10.33
C ALA A 55 0.63 -2.39 10.35
N ALA A 56 1.12 -2.89 9.22
CA ALA A 56 1.71 -4.22 9.13
C ALA A 56 3.00 -4.35 9.98
N GLY A 57 3.94 -3.42 9.82
CA GLY A 57 5.20 -3.44 10.58
C GLY A 57 4.99 -3.21 12.07
N ALA A 58 4.10 -2.29 12.45
CA ALA A 58 3.71 -2.07 13.84
C ALA A 58 3.09 -3.33 14.46
N ARG A 59 2.22 -4.03 13.69
CA ARG A 59 1.61 -5.28 14.17
C ARG A 59 2.63 -6.38 14.40
N VAL A 60 3.57 -6.61 13.46
CA VAL A 60 4.67 -7.57 13.61
C VAL A 60 5.50 -7.24 14.85
N ALA A 61 5.86 -5.97 15.03
CA ALA A 61 6.69 -5.54 16.14
C ALA A 61 6.00 -5.74 17.50
N ILE A 62 4.69 -5.54 17.59
CA ILE A 62 3.90 -5.81 18.80
C ILE A 62 3.98 -7.30 19.15
N GLU A 63 3.77 -8.21 18.20
CA GLU A 63 3.83 -9.67 18.46
C GLU A 63 5.21 -10.12 18.90
N LEU A 64 6.27 -9.59 18.27
CA LEU A 64 7.64 -9.85 18.67
C LEU A 64 7.89 -9.41 20.13
N ALA A 65 7.47 -8.18 20.49
CA ALA A 65 7.63 -7.66 21.84
C ALA A 65 6.80 -8.45 22.87
N GLU A 66 5.56 -8.85 22.56
CA GLU A 66 4.73 -9.69 23.42
C GLU A 66 5.33 -11.09 23.61
N SER A 67 6.09 -11.58 22.62
CA SER A 67 6.86 -12.83 22.70
C SER A 67 8.22 -12.67 23.40
N GLY A 68 8.56 -11.46 23.85
CA GLY A 68 9.81 -11.17 24.56
C GLY A 68 11.03 -10.97 23.66
N VAL A 69 10.81 -10.68 22.38
CA VAL A 69 11.84 -10.30 21.42
C VAL A 69 11.89 -8.78 21.32
N ASP A 70 13.08 -8.17 21.29
CA ASP A 70 13.27 -6.73 21.09
C ASP A 70 13.49 -6.41 19.60
N PRO A 71 12.45 -6.15 18.76
CA PRO A 71 12.65 -5.77 17.38
C PRO A 71 13.15 -4.32 17.28
N LEU A 72 13.77 -3.97 16.15
CA LEU A 72 13.94 -2.57 15.76
C LEU A 72 13.04 -2.27 14.56
N VAL A 73 12.11 -1.36 14.73
CA VAL A 73 11.31 -0.83 13.62
C VAL A 73 12.00 0.39 13.03
N ILE A 74 12.14 0.43 11.71
CA ILE A 74 12.66 1.62 11.02
C ILE A 74 11.63 2.16 10.05
N GLY A 75 11.51 3.49 9.98
CA GLY A 75 10.64 4.22 9.07
C GLY A 75 11.40 5.26 8.28
N LYS A 76 11.05 5.40 7.00
CA LYS A 76 11.56 6.46 6.12
C LYS A 76 11.12 7.86 6.57
N ARG A 77 10.11 7.92 7.46
CA ARG A 77 9.45 9.13 7.95
C ARG A 77 9.28 9.13 9.46
N ASP A 78 8.71 10.23 9.96
CA ASP A 78 8.34 10.37 11.36
C ASP A 78 7.37 9.26 11.80
N HIS A 79 7.44 8.88 13.07
CA HIS A 79 6.57 7.84 13.65
C HIS A 79 5.08 8.24 13.56
N GLY A 80 4.28 7.37 12.99
CA GLY A 80 2.86 7.62 12.73
C GLY A 80 2.56 8.25 11.37
N ASP A 81 3.58 8.61 10.60
CA ASP A 81 3.43 9.15 9.25
C ASP A 81 3.59 8.04 8.19
N ALA A 82 2.56 7.24 8.01
CA ALA A 82 2.52 6.14 7.04
C ALA A 82 1.26 6.18 6.18
N HIS A 83 1.29 5.52 5.02
CA HIS A 83 0.14 5.46 4.10
C HIS A 83 -1.14 4.93 4.76
N THR A 84 -1.03 4.10 5.78
CA THR A 84 -2.15 3.60 6.59
C THR A 84 -3.09 4.71 7.07
N THR A 85 -2.57 5.91 7.42
CA THR A 85 -3.37 7.05 7.89
C THR A 85 -4.37 7.57 6.87
N TRP A 86 -4.15 7.30 5.58
CA TRP A 86 -5.02 7.73 4.48
C TRP A 86 -6.18 6.77 4.21
N ALA A 87 -6.19 5.58 4.82
CA ALA A 87 -7.26 4.60 4.69
C ALA A 87 -8.49 5.02 5.50
N ALA A 88 -9.35 5.83 4.91
CA ALA A 88 -10.50 6.42 5.58
C ALA A 88 -11.70 5.48 5.75
N GLY A 89 -11.80 4.46 4.89
CA GLY A 89 -13.06 3.73 4.67
C GLY A 89 -13.47 2.78 5.79
N GLY A 90 -12.57 1.93 6.27
CA GLY A 90 -12.85 0.92 7.29
C GLY A 90 -12.07 -0.36 7.11
N VAL A 91 -12.28 -1.31 7.99
CA VAL A 91 -11.61 -2.60 8.07
C VAL A 91 -12.60 -3.74 8.17
N ASN A 92 -12.45 -4.78 7.33
CA ASN A 92 -13.39 -5.90 7.26
C ASN A 92 -13.18 -6.91 8.38
N ALA A 93 -14.28 -7.30 9.03
CA ALA A 93 -14.35 -8.44 9.93
C ALA A 93 -15.78 -8.98 9.99
N ALA A 94 -15.99 -10.27 9.79
CA ALA A 94 -17.29 -10.92 9.88
C ALA A 94 -17.69 -11.08 11.36
N LEU A 95 -18.18 -10.00 12.00
CA LEU A 95 -18.56 -9.98 13.41
C LEU A 95 -20.00 -10.45 13.66
N GLY A 96 -20.85 -10.42 12.62
CA GLY A 96 -22.28 -10.66 12.76
C GLY A 96 -23.01 -9.62 13.63
N SER A 97 -22.47 -8.39 13.73
CA SER A 97 -23.06 -7.35 14.59
C SER A 97 -24.43 -6.89 14.12
N LEU A 98 -24.57 -6.67 12.82
CA LEU A 98 -25.80 -6.24 12.16
C LEU A 98 -26.43 -7.36 11.33
N ASP A 99 -25.62 -8.15 10.65
CA ASP A 99 -26.04 -9.27 9.80
C ASP A 99 -25.58 -10.58 10.45
N GLU A 100 -26.46 -11.20 11.26
CA GLU A 100 -26.12 -12.40 12.05
C GLU A 100 -25.72 -13.62 11.20
N ALA A 101 -26.05 -13.61 9.90
CA ALA A 101 -25.69 -14.65 8.95
C ALA A 101 -24.24 -14.50 8.41
N ASP A 102 -23.59 -13.33 8.60
CA ASP A 102 -22.24 -13.10 8.13
C ASP A 102 -21.22 -13.89 8.96
N ASP A 103 -20.37 -14.63 8.28
CA ASP A 103 -19.27 -15.36 8.90
C ASP A 103 -17.99 -15.29 8.04
N TRP A 104 -16.88 -15.84 8.56
CA TRP A 104 -15.58 -15.80 7.89
C TRP A 104 -15.58 -16.55 6.54
N THR A 105 -16.44 -17.57 6.32
CA THR A 105 -16.48 -18.31 5.05
C THR A 105 -17.08 -17.45 3.95
N ILE A 106 -18.09 -16.65 4.28
CA ILE A 106 -18.71 -15.70 3.36
C ILE A 106 -17.74 -14.53 3.07
N HIS A 107 -17.03 -14.03 4.10
CA HIS A 107 -15.98 -13.03 3.91
C HIS A 107 -14.89 -13.56 2.97
N ALA A 108 -14.45 -14.80 3.15
CA ALA A 108 -13.47 -15.44 2.26
C ALA A 108 -14.03 -15.61 0.83
N ALA A 109 -15.29 -16.04 0.69
CA ALA A 109 -15.93 -16.21 -0.62
C ALA A 109 -16.03 -14.87 -1.38
N ASP A 110 -16.47 -13.78 -0.72
CA ASP A 110 -16.50 -12.43 -1.33
C ASP A 110 -15.10 -11.97 -1.75
N THR A 111 -14.08 -12.25 -0.93
CA THR A 111 -12.69 -11.91 -1.24
C THR A 111 -12.17 -12.66 -2.46
N LEU A 112 -12.48 -13.98 -2.56
CA LEU A 112 -12.09 -14.79 -3.72
C LEU A 112 -12.82 -14.36 -5.01
N ASN A 113 -14.10 -14.02 -4.90
CA ASN A 113 -14.88 -13.53 -6.03
C ASN A 113 -14.32 -12.18 -6.53
N GLU A 114 -14.09 -11.23 -5.63
CA GLU A 114 -13.52 -9.92 -5.97
C GLU A 114 -12.10 -10.03 -6.52
N GLY A 115 -11.29 -10.94 -6.01
CA GLY A 115 -9.96 -11.23 -6.54
C GLY A 115 -9.95 -12.06 -7.82
N HIS A 116 -11.12 -12.30 -8.42
CA HIS A 116 -11.31 -13.06 -9.66
C HIS A 116 -10.64 -14.44 -9.63
N HIS A 117 -10.63 -15.07 -8.45
CA HIS A 117 -10.06 -16.39 -8.19
C HIS A 117 -8.57 -16.54 -8.53
N LEU A 118 -7.80 -15.45 -8.47
CA LEU A 118 -6.33 -15.46 -8.52
C LEU A 118 -5.69 -15.35 -7.13
N ASN A 119 -6.49 -15.14 -6.11
CA ASN A 119 -6.03 -15.12 -4.72
C ASN A 119 -5.34 -16.43 -4.34
N ASP A 120 -4.43 -16.37 -3.38
CA ASP A 120 -4.05 -17.55 -2.60
C ASP A 120 -5.19 -17.87 -1.63
N PRO A 121 -5.88 -19.02 -1.79
CA PRO A 121 -7.05 -19.34 -0.95
C PRO A 121 -6.71 -19.50 0.53
N GLU A 122 -5.48 -19.93 0.86
CA GLU A 122 -5.03 -20.07 2.24
C GLU A 122 -4.84 -18.70 2.88
N ALA A 123 -4.22 -17.76 2.19
CA ALA A 123 -4.05 -16.37 2.63
C ALA A 123 -5.40 -15.69 2.92
N VAL A 124 -6.37 -15.89 2.02
CA VAL A 124 -7.74 -15.37 2.18
C VAL A 124 -8.42 -15.96 3.41
N GLU A 125 -8.36 -17.29 3.57
CA GLU A 125 -8.98 -17.96 4.71
C GLU A 125 -8.34 -17.58 6.05
N LEU A 126 -7.02 -17.45 6.10
CA LEU A 126 -6.30 -16.97 7.28
C LEU A 126 -6.76 -15.57 7.65
N THR A 127 -6.74 -14.63 6.69
CA THR A 127 -7.19 -13.26 6.91
C THR A 127 -8.62 -13.21 7.41
N ALA A 128 -9.57 -13.87 6.73
CA ALA A 128 -10.97 -13.83 7.08
C ALA A 128 -11.27 -14.45 8.47
N ARG A 129 -10.56 -15.51 8.86
CA ARG A 129 -10.70 -16.18 10.17
C ARG A 129 -10.13 -15.35 11.31
N GLU A 130 -8.98 -14.70 11.10
CA GLU A 130 -8.29 -13.92 12.13
C GLU A 130 -9.02 -12.61 12.45
N MET A 131 -9.59 -11.95 11.45
CA MET A 131 -10.11 -10.59 11.59
C MET A 131 -11.12 -10.37 12.70
N PRO A 132 -12.10 -11.27 12.97
CA PRO A 132 -13.02 -11.07 14.11
C PRO A 132 -12.33 -10.96 15.47
N ALA A 133 -11.23 -11.69 15.67
CA ALA A 133 -10.42 -11.58 16.88
C ALA A 133 -9.57 -10.30 16.88
N ARG A 134 -8.99 -9.94 15.75
CA ARG A 134 -8.15 -8.73 15.62
C ARG A 134 -8.92 -7.45 15.87
N ILE A 135 -10.15 -7.34 15.37
CA ILE A 135 -10.99 -6.17 15.64
C ILE A 135 -11.31 -6.03 17.13
N ARG A 136 -11.59 -7.13 17.83
CA ARG A 136 -11.83 -7.10 19.29
C ARG A 136 -10.58 -6.70 20.05
N GLU A 137 -9.43 -7.16 19.62
CA GLU A 137 -8.13 -6.81 20.19
C GLU A 137 -7.81 -5.32 20.01
N LEU A 138 -8.01 -4.75 18.81
CA LEU A 138 -7.88 -3.31 18.57
C LEU A 138 -8.85 -2.49 19.43
N ASP A 139 -10.08 -2.97 19.62
CA ASP A 139 -11.06 -2.38 20.52
C ASP A 139 -10.60 -2.43 21.99
N GLU A 140 -10.04 -3.56 22.44
CA GLU A 140 -9.46 -3.72 23.78
C GLU A 140 -8.23 -2.82 24.00
N TRP A 141 -7.44 -2.54 22.94
CA TRP A 141 -6.32 -1.61 22.97
C TRP A 141 -6.73 -0.14 22.90
N GLY A 142 -8.04 0.13 22.71
CA GLY A 142 -8.61 1.48 22.79
C GLY A 142 -8.97 2.12 21.46
N MET A 143 -8.99 1.37 20.34
CA MET A 143 -9.52 1.89 19.08
C MET A 143 -11.00 2.26 19.26
N ASP A 144 -11.35 3.54 19.09
CA ASP A 144 -12.70 4.08 19.31
C ASP A 144 -13.64 3.78 18.13
N LEU A 145 -13.90 2.47 17.92
CA LEU A 145 -14.78 1.99 16.85
C LEU A 145 -16.21 2.48 17.05
N ASP A 146 -16.86 2.89 15.96
CA ASP A 146 -18.27 3.28 15.95
C ASP A 146 -19.15 2.17 16.51
N ARG A 147 -20.22 2.55 17.26
CA ARG A 147 -21.11 1.63 17.95
C ARG A 147 -22.55 1.77 17.48
N THR A 148 -23.27 0.65 17.48
CA THR A 148 -24.73 0.62 17.36
C THR A 148 -25.39 1.14 18.65
N ALA A 149 -26.69 1.42 18.60
CA ALA A 149 -27.43 1.88 19.76
C ALA A 149 -27.46 0.86 20.94
N ASP A 150 -27.25 -0.42 20.66
CA ASP A 150 -27.14 -1.50 21.66
C ASP A 150 -25.68 -1.79 22.07
N GLY A 151 -24.72 -0.98 21.60
CA GLY A 151 -23.32 -1.01 22.03
C GLY A 151 -22.42 -2.02 21.31
N LYS A 152 -22.91 -2.72 20.29
CA LYS A 152 -22.09 -3.57 19.43
C LYS A 152 -21.20 -2.72 18.53
N ILE A 153 -20.06 -3.24 18.04
CA ILE A 153 -19.27 -2.60 16.99
C ILE A 153 -20.13 -2.44 15.75
N ASN A 154 -20.25 -1.21 15.24
CA ASN A 154 -21.04 -0.91 14.07
C ASN A 154 -20.31 -1.37 12.79
N GLN A 155 -21.08 -1.69 11.76
CA GLN A 155 -20.58 -2.19 10.49
C GLN A 155 -21.33 -1.52 9.34
N ARG A 156 -20.64 -1.29 8.21
CA ARG A 156 -21.24 -0.73 6.99
C ARG A 156 -20.92 -1.56 5.76
N TYR A 157 -21.64 -1.33 4.67
CA TYR A 157 -21.33 -1.91 3.37
C TYR A 157 -20.16 -1.21 2.70
N PHE A 158 -19.35 -2.00 2.02
CA PHE A 158 -18.52 -1.56 0.90
C PHE A 158 -18.92 -2.32 -0.37
N GLY A 159 -18.45 -1.84 -1.54
CA GLY A 159 -18.72 -2.50 -2.81
C GLY A 159 -18.30 -3.97 -2.81
N ALA A 160 -19.05 -4.80 -3.51
CA ALA A 160 -18.82 -6.24 -3.69
C ALA A 160 -18.85 -7.11 -2.41
N GLN A 161 -19.46 -6.62 -1.33
CA GLN A 161 -19.66 -7.40 -0.09
C GLN A 161 -21.07 -7.97 0.00
N SER A 162 -21.20 -9.23 0.43
CA SER A 162 -22.50 -9.86 0.67
C SER A 162 -23.22 -9.33 1.91
N TYR A 163 -22.47 -8.90 2.93
CA TYR A 163 -22.98 -8.39 4.20
C TYR A 163 -22.23 -7.16 4.69
N ARG A 164 -22.84 -6.40 5.60
CA ARG A 164 -22.18 -5.30 6.31
C ARG A 164 -21.13 -5.86 7.26
N ARG A 165 -19.86 -5.81 6.87
CA ARG A 165 -18.76 -6.30 7.70
C ARG A 165 -17.66 -5.29 7.93
N THR A 166 -17.72 -4.12 7.31
CA THR A 166 -16.68 -3.11 7.44
C THR A 166 -16.86 -2.33 8.74
N CYS A 167 -15.99 -2.60 9.72
CA CYS A 167 -15.87 -1.84 10.98
C CYS A 167 -15.16 -0.53 10.70
N PHE A 168 -15.49 0.54 11.42
CA PHE A 168 -14.99 1.87 11.09
C PHE A 168 -14.94 2.82 12.30
N VAL A 169 -14.17 3.90 12.14
CA VAL A 169 -14.14 5.08 13.02
C VAL A 169 -14.46 6.28 12.11
N GLY A 170 -15.74 6.64 11.97
CA GLY A 170 -16.17 7.68 11.04
C GLY A 170 -15.61 7.49 9.63
N ASP A 171 -14.83 8.46 9.15
CA ASP A 171 -14.05 8.45 7.90
C ASP A 171 -12.53 8.59 8.13
N ARG A 172 -12.02 8.05 9.29
CA ARG A 172 -10.60 8.10 9.70
C ARG A 172 -10.07 6.76 10.24
N THR A 173 -10.59 5.65 9.76
CA THR A 173 -10.33 4.32 10.34
C THR A 173 -8.86 3.92 10.35
N GLY A 174 -8.13 4.16 9.26
CA GLY A 174 -6.70 3.82 9.17
C GLY A 174 -5.83 4.64 10.11
N GLU A 175 -6.13 5.94 10.30
CA GLU A 175 -5.47 6.79 11.27
C GLU A 175 -5.71 6.25 12.69
N ALA A 176 -6.97 6.00 13.07
CA ALA A 176 -7.31 5.47 14.40
C ALA A 176 -6.66 4.11 14.66
N MET A 177 -6.59 3.25 13.63
CA MET A 177 -5.90 1.96 13.74
C MET A 177 -4.40 2.14 13.97
N LEU A 178 -3.74 3.00 13.18
CA LEU A 178 -2.30 3.21 13.32
C LEU A 178 -1.95 3.85 14.67
N GLU A 179 -2.73 4.85 15.13
CA GLU A 179 -2.60 5.43 16.46
C GLU A 179 -2.69 4.35 17.55
N THR A 180 -3.68 3.47 17.48
CA THR A 180 -3.87 2.37 18.45
C THR A 180 -2.68 1.41 18.45
N LEU A 181 -2.17 1.04 17.24
CA LEU A 181 -1.00 0.15 17.13
C LEU A 181 0.28 0.82 17.67
N ILE A 182 0.47 2.11 17.40
CA ILE A 182 1.61 2.88 17.93
C ILE A 182 1.54 2.99 19.44
N ASP A 183 0.38 3.32 20.01
CA ASP A 183 0.20 3.40 21.46
C ASP A 183 0.52 2.04 22.10
N ARG A 184 0.06 0.94 21.51
CA ARG A 184 0.38 -0.41 21.99
C ARG A 184 1.86 -0.74 21.90
N ALA A 185 2.52 -0.42 20.77
CA ALA A 185 3.95 -0.61 20.59
C ALA A 185 4.77 0.20 21.63
N GLN A 186 4.32 1.44 21.93
CA GLN A 186 4.95 2.28 22.96
C GLN A 186 4.75 1.72 24.38
N GLU A 187 3.57 1.16 24.71
CA GLU A 187 3.34 0.46 25.98
C GLU A 187 4.29 -0.72 26.17
N LEU A 188 4.63 -1.42 25.07
CA LEU A 188 5.58 -2.53 25.05
C LEU A 188 7.03 -2.07 24.92
N GLU A 189 7.27 -0.76 24.87
CA GLU A 189 8.59 -0.14 24.71
C GLU A 189 9.33 -0.61 23.43
N VAL A 190 8.60 -0.85 22.32
CA VAL A 190 9.20 -1.23 21.04
C VAL A 190 10.12 -0.11 20.53
N PRO A 191 11.39 -0.39 20.24
CA PRO A 191 12.31 0.58 19.66
C PRO A 191 11.90 0.96 18.23
N TYR A 192 11.91 2.26 17.96
CA TYR A 192 11.63 2.82 16.65
C TYR A 192 12.72 3.82 16.24
N ARG A 193 13.13 3.79 14.96
CA ARG A 193 14.05 4.77 14.40
C ARG A 193 13.41 5.43 13.17
N GLU A 194 13.27 6.74 13.25
CA GLU A 194 12.72 7.60 12.19
C GLU A 194 13.76 7.97 11.15
N ASN A 195 13.28 8.43 9.99
CA ASN A 195 14.10 9.07 8.96
C ASN A 195 15.24 8.18 8.46
N VAL A 196 15.00 6.87 8.33
CA VAL A 196 15.97 5.91 7.78
C VAL A 196 15.47 5.37 6.45
N MET A 197 16.24 5.60 5.39
CA MET A 197 15.99 5.04 4.07
C MET A 197 16.90 3.86 3.83
N ILE A 198 16.31 2.68 3.61
CA ILE A 198 17.06 1.47 3.21
C ILE A 198 17.25 1.49 1.70
N THR A 199 18.47 1.17 1.27
CA THR A 199 18.86 1.17 -0.14
C THR A 199 19.26 -0.20 -0.67
N ARG A 200 19.62 -1.13 0.25
CA ARG A 200 20.03 -2.48 -0.12
C ARG A 200 19.83 -3.47 1.03
N LEU A 201 19.40 -4.70 0.71
CA LEU A 201 19.48 -5.82 1.65
C LEU A 201 20.87 -6.48 1.56
N LEU A 202 21.38 -6.92 2.71
CA LEU A 202 22.64 -7.67 2.79
C LEU A 202 22.38 -9.14 2.49
N SER A 203 22.33 -9.47 1.20
CA SER A 203 22.06 -10.82 0.68
C SER A 203 23.30 -11.38 0.00
N ASP A 204 23.49 -12.70 0.10
CA ASP A 204 24.42 -13.49 -0.72
C ASP A 204 23.68 -14.33 -1.79
N GLY A 205 22.38 -14.08 -1.97
CA GLY A 205 21.50 -14.78 -2.91
C GLY A 205 20.76 -15.98 -2.30
N GLU A 206 21.22 -16.51 -1.16
CA GLU A 206 20.58 -17.60 -0.42
C GLU A 206 20.00 -17.10 0.91
N ARG A 207 20.69 -16.14 1.57
CA ARG A 207 20.35 -15.62 2.88
C ARG A 207 20.48 -14.11 2.96
N VAL A 208 19.56 -13.47 3.70
CA VAL A 208 19.65 -12.08 4.13
C VAL A 208 20.15 -12.03 5.58
N SER A 209 21.14 -11.16 5.85
CA SER A 209 21.73 -10.94 7.17
C SER A 209 21.74 -9.47 7.59
N GLY A 210 20.80 -8.68 7.05
CA GLY A 210 20.62 -7.27 7.39
C GLY A 210 20.32 -6.38 6.20
N ALA A 211 20.57 -5.08 6.39
CA ALA A 211 20.29 -4.04 5.40
C ALA A 211 21.32 -2.91 5.48
N VAL A 212 21.46 -2.17 4.38
CA VAL A 212 22.23 -0.93 4.29
C VAL A 212 21.28 0.22 3.94
N GLY A 213 21.56 1.38 4.48
CA GLY A 213 20.80 2.59 4.18
C GLY A 213 21.49 3.83 4.74
N PHE A 214 20.74 4.88 4.89
CA PHE A 214 21.24 6.13 5.45
C PHE A 214 20.16 6.84 6.26
N ASP A 215 20.60 7.64 7.20
CA ASP A 215 19.77 8.57 7.96
C ASP A 215 19.53 9.82 7.10
N VAL A 216 18.26 10.13 6.81
CA VAL A 216 17.87 11.17 5.83
C VAL A 216 18.19 12.57 6.34
N GLU A 217 18.20 12.77 7.68
CA GLU A 217 18.46 14.09 8.29
C GLU A 217 19.96 14.41 8.37
N SER A 218 20.79 13.40 8.66
CA SER A 218 22.24 13.59 8.82
C SER A 218 23.06 13.16 7.61
N GLY A 219 22.49 12.40 6.67
CA GLY A 219 23.19 11.79 5.55
C GLY A 219 24.15 10.66 5.95
N ARG A 220 24.16 10.27 7.22
CA ARG A 220 25.05 9.23 7.75
C ARG A 220 24.66 7.86 7.24
N GLY A 221 25.63 7.08 6.70
CA GLY A 221 25.42 5.69 6.32
C GLY A 221 25.14 4.80 7.53
N LEU A 222 24.29 3.80 7.36
CA LEU A 222 23.85 2.86 8.39
C LEU A 222 23.92 1.43 7.85
N VAL A 223 24.43 0.53 8.69
CA VAL A 223 24.40 -0.91 8.46
C VAL A 223 23.61 -1.56 9.59
N PHE A 224 22.56 -2.26 9.24
CA PHE A 224 21.78 -3.08 10.16
C PHE A 224 22.17 -4.54 9.96
N ARG A 225 22.64 -5.20 11.01
CA ARG A 225 22.94 -6.65 10.98
C ARG A 225 21.85 -7.38 11.74
N SER A 226 21.12 -8.22 11.03
CA SER A 226 20.04 -9.02 11.62
C SER A 226 19.82 -10.27 10.76
N ASN A 227 19.67 -11.43 11.38
CA ASN A 227 19.33 -12.67 10.69
C ASN A 227 17.84 -12.76 10.31
N HIS A 228 17.01 -11.84 10.82
CA HIS A 228 15.58 -11.79 10.54
C HIS A 228 15.20 -10.36 10.11
N VAL A 229 14.88 -10.19 8.83
CA VAL A 229 14.48 -8.92 8.23
C VAL A 229 13.07 -9.05 7.71
N VAL A 230 12.15 -8.20 8.21
CA VAL A 230 10.75 -8.16 7.80
C VAL A 230 10.50 -6.92 6.94
N LEU A 231 10.10 -7.10 5.70
CA LEU A 231 9.68 -6.02 4.80
C LEU A 231 8.19 -5.70 5.01
N ALA A 232 7.89 -4.47 5.39
CA ALA A 232 6.55 -3.95 5.64
C ALA A 232 6.39 -2.52 5.09
N ALA A 233 7.07 -2.21 3.95
CA ALA A 233 7.25 -0.84 3.46
C ALA A 233 6.22 -0.39 2.39
N GLY A 234 5.08 -1.08 2.32
CA GLY A 234 3.98 -0.71 1.43
C GLY A 234 4.14 -1.22 0.00
N GLY A 235 3.39 -0.61 -0.92
CA GLY A 235 3.31 -1.00 -2.33
C GLY A 235 4.08 -0.08 -3.27
N PHE A 236 3.55 0.04 -4.50
CA PHE A 236 4.19 0.82 -5.57
C PHE A 236 3.21 1.69 -6.39
N SER A 237 2.08 2.10 -5.79
CA SER A 237 1.08 2.91 -6.50
C SER A 237 1.59 4.28 -6.95
N ALA A 238 2.66 4.81 -6.33
CA ALA A 238 3.27 6.08 -6.69
C ALA A 238 4.15 6.04 -7.96
N VAL A 239 4.21 4.89 -8.65
CA VAL A 239 4.82 4.83 -10.00
C VAL A 239 3.90 5.40 -11.09
N TYR A 240 2.65 5.77 -10.75
CA TYR A 240 1.69 6.41 -11.65
C TYR A 240 1.62 7.92 -11.44
N GLU A 241 1.24 8.66 -12.48
CA GLU A 241 1.08 10.11 -12.42
C GLU A 241 0.05 10.54 -11.37
N ARG A 242 -1.17 9.96 -11.44
CA ARG A 242 -2.20 10.20 -10.43
C ARG A 242 -2.29 9.02 -9.48
N HIS A 243 -1.94 9.26 -8.23
CA HIS A 243 -1.93 8.25 -7.17
C HIS A 243 -2.42 8.82 -5.83
N SER A 244 -2.93 7.96 -4.96
CA SER A 244 -3.46 8.38 -3.66
C SER A 244 -2.41 8.53 -2.56
N SER A 245 -1.17 8.11 -2.82
CA SER A 245 -0.02 8.20 -1.92
C SER A 245 0.64 9.58 -1.95
N ARG A 246 1.63 9.82 -1.09
CA ARG A 246 2.54 10.96 -1.24
C ARG A 246 3.61 10.64 -2.28
N ASP A 247 4.28 11.68 -2.78
CA ASP A 247 5.33 11.57 -3.81
C ASP A 247 6.53 10.73 -3.39
N ASP A 248 6.77 10.58 -2.10
CA ASP A 248 7.93 9.94 -1.49
C ASP A 248 7.57 8.68 -0.68
N GLU A 249 6.40 8.07 -0.95
CA GLU A 249 5.98 6.77 -0.41
C GLU A 249 5.38 5.89 -1.52
N ASN A 250 5.32 4.56 -1.28
CA ASN A 250 4.81 3.58 -2.23
C ASN A 250 5.50 3.65 -3.62
N ASN A 251 6.82 3.85 -3.62
CA ASN A 251 7.66 3.87 -4.82
C ASN A 251 8.20 2.47 -5.22
N GLY A 252 7.78 1.40 -4.52
CA GLY A 252 8.20 0.03 -4.78
C GLY A 252 9.51 -0.37 -4.10
N ASP A 253 9.89 0.33 -3.04
CA ASP A 253 11.12 0.12 -2.28
C ASP A 253 11.27 -1.36 -1.87
N ALA A 254 10.25 -1.91 -1.19
CA ALA A 254 10.31 -3.28 -0.66
C ALA A 254 10.35 -4.34 -1.76
N GLN A 255 9.57 -4.15 -2.84
CA GLN A 255 9.54 -5.09 -3.97
C GLN A 255 10.87 -5.11 -4.72
N ALA A 256 11.47 -3.95 -4.97
CA ALA A 256 12.77 -3.85 -5.59
C ALA A 256 13.86 -4.46 -4.71
N LEU A 257 13.88 -4.14 -3.41
CA LEU A 257 14.81 -4.71 -2.44
C LEU A 257 14.71 -6.24 -2.34
N ALA A 258 13.48 -6.78 -2.33
CA ALA A 258 13.24 -8.22 -2.28
C ALA A 258 13.73 -8.93 -3.55
N LEU A 259 13.40 -8.38 -4.74
CA LEU A 259 13.84 -8.94 -6.03
C LEU A 259 15.36 -8.97 -6.15
N GLU A 260 16.02 -7.88 -5.77
CA GLU A 260 17.47 -7.76 -5.78
C GLU A 260 18.16 -8.70 -4.76
N ALA A 261 17.47 -9.01 -3.66
CA ALA A 261 17.96 -9.98 -2.67
C ALA A 261 17.77 -11.44 -3.10
N GLY A 262 17.07 -11.71 -4.20
CA GLY A 262 16.82 -13.04 -4.75
C GLY A 262 15.42 -13.59 -4.50
N ALA A 263 14.52 -12.83 -3.85
CA ALA A 263 13.15 -13.22 -3.68
C ALA A 263 12.36 -13.10 -4.99
N SER A 264 11.28 -13.86 -5.12
CA SER A 264 10.35 -13.75 -6.26
C SER A 264 9.27 -12.70 -5.97
N LEU A 265 8.76 -12.07 -7.04
CA LEU A 265 7.57 -11.24 -6.98
C LEU A 265 6.42 -11.91 -7.72
N LEU A 266 5.18 -11.54 -7.37
CA LEU A 266 3.96 -12.15 -7.84
C LEU A 266 3.00 -11.07 -8.35
N ASP A 267 2.44 -11.26 -9.57
CA ASP A 267 1.27 -10.55 -10.09
C ASP A 267 1.35 -9.01 -10.05
N LEU A 268 2.53 -8.40 -10.34
CA LEU A 268 2.72 -6.95 -10.27
C LEU A 268 1.84 -6.16 -11.26
N GLU A 269 1.32 -6.80 -12.30
CA GLU A 269 0.41 -6.16 -13.26
C GLU A 269 -0.94 -5.74 -12.66
N PHE A 270 -1.28 -6.22 -11.46
CA PHE A 270 -2.53 -5.86 -10.79
C PHE A 270 -2.35 -4.68 -9.83
N VAL A 271 -2.69 -3.51 -10.31
CA VAL A 271 -2.79 -2.27 -9.52
C VAL A 271 -4.22 -1.77 -9.54
N GLN A 272 -4.81 -1.61 -8.36
CA GLN A 272 -6.18 -1.13 -8.21
C GLN A 272 -6.24 0.39 -8.36
N PHE A 273 -7.03 0.86 -9.30
CA PHE A 273 -7.40 2.26 -9.40
C PHE A 273 -8.68 2.52 -8.60
N HIS A 274 -8.57 3.39 -7.58
CA HIS A 274 -9.77 3.84 -6.87
C HIS A 274 -10.58 4.76 -7.79
N PRO A 275 -11.90 4.56 -7.91
CA PRO A 275 -12.70 5.33 -8.85
C PRO A 275 -12.71 6.84 -8.60
N THR A 276 -12.57 7.25 -7.34
CA THR A 276 -12.83 8.62 -6.91
C THR A 276 -11.62 9.24 -6.21
N GLY A 277 -10.62 9.67 -6.99
CA GLY A 277 -9.54 10.57 -6.58
C GLY A 277 -9.92 12.02 -6.87
N MET A 278 -9.36 12.97 -6.11
CA MET A 278 -9.50 14.40 -6.37
C MET A 278 -8.75 14.78 -7.65
N VAL A 279 -9.25 15.77 -8.38
CA VAL A 279 -8.66 16.24 -9.63
C VAL A 279 -7.82 17.49 -9.35
N GLY A 280 -6.50 17.41 -9.52
CA GLY A 280 -5.54 18.47 -9.19
C GLY A 280 -5.80 19.77 -9.93
N GLU A 281 -6.13 19.73 -11.22
CA GLU A 281 -6.47 20.91 -12.00
C GLU A 281 -7.67 21.69 -11.43
N ARG A 282 -8.58 21.01 -10.69
CA ARG A 282 -9.75 21.60 -10.05
C ARG A 282 -9.45 22.12 -8.63
N TYR A 283 -8.65 21.38 -7.85
CA TYR A 283 -8.48 21.60 -6.41
C TYR A 283 -7.09 22.06 -6.00
N GLY A 284 -6.09 21.96 -6.86
CA GLY A 284 -4.68 22.25 -6.63
C GLY A 284 -3.82 20.98 -6.77
N GLU A 285 -2.56 21.14 -7.25
CA GLU A 285 -1.65 20.01 -7.50
C GLU A 285 -1.42 19.15 -6.25
N GLU A 286 -1.40 19.74 -5.07
CA GLU A 286 -1.23 19.04 -3.79
C GLU A 286 -2.39 18.09 -3.44
N TRP A 287 -3.53 18.24 -4.13
CA TRP A 287 -4.73 17.41 -3.96
C TRP A 287 -4.90 16.37 -5.06
N ASP A 288 -4.08 16.41 -6.11
CA ASP A 288 -4.24 15.46 -7.22
C ASP A 288 -4.11 14.02 -6.74
N GLY A 289 -5.05 13.18 -7.16
CA GLY A 289 -5.11 11.77 -6.79
C GLY A 289 -5.51 11.49 -5.34
N ARG A 290 -5.63 12.50 -4.45
CA ARG A 290 -6.04 12.30 -3.06
C ARG A 290 -7.43 11.69 -2.98
N LEU A 291 -7.57 10.71 -2.10
CA LEU A 291 -8.76 9.86 -2.05
C LEU A 291 -10.02 10.63 -1.61
N VAL A 292 -11.06 10.55 -2.42
CA VAL A 292 -12.44 10.74 -1.97
C VAL A 292 -12.95 9.37 -1.57
N THR A 293 -13.12 9.16 -0.27
CA THR A 293 -13.42 7.84 0.30
C THR A 293 -14.65 7.18 -0.33
N GLU A 294 -14.60 5.87 -0.47
CA GLU A 294 -15.73 5.05 -0.93
C GLU A 294 -16.99 5.25 -0.08
N ALA A 295 -16.83 5.68 1.18
CA ALA A 295 -17.95 6.00 2.06
C ALA A 295 -18.90 7.03 1.44
N VAL A 296 -18.43 7.97 0.59
CA VAL A 296 -19.32 8.92 -0.10
C VAL A 296 -20.30 8.18 -1.01
N ARG A 297 -19.84 7.19 -1.78
CA ARG A 297 -20.70 6.33 -2.60
C ARG A 297 -21.58 5.42 -1.74
N GLY A 298 -21.02 4.85 -0.68
CA GLY A 298 -21.72 4.01 0.30
C GLY A 298 -22.85 4.74 1.05
N GLU A 299 -22.73 6.05 1.26
CA GLU A 299 -23.78 6.89 1.86
C GLU A 299 -24.75 7.46 0.80
N GLY A 300 -24.64 7.02 -0.47
CA GLY A 300 -25.57 7.30 -1.56
C GLY A 300 -25.09 8.30 -2.60
N GLY A 301 -23.78 8.59 -2.67
CA GLY A 301 -23.22 9.46 -3.73
C GLY A 301 -23.38 8.85 -5.12
N ARG A 302 -23.73 9.67 -6.11
CA ARG A 302 -24.04 9.28 -7.50
C ARG A 302 -23.04 9.88 -8.48
N LEU A 303 -22.68 9.11 -9.51
CA LEU A 303 -21.73 9.53 -10.54
C LEU A 303 -22.42 10.04 -11.79
N TYR A 304 -22.04 11.24 -12.23
CA TYR A 304 -22.55 11.90 -13.43
C TYR A 304 -21.42 12.33 -14.35
N ASN A 305 -21.58 12.15 -15.66
CA ASN A 305 -20.68 12.72 -16.66
C ASN A 305 -20.96 14.23 -16.88
N ALA A 306 -20.18 14.89 -17.75
CA ALA A 306 -20.34 16.32 -18.03
C ALA A 306 -21.67 16.66 -18.73
N GLU A 307 -22.35 15.68 -19.32
CA GLU A 307 -23.67 15.83 -19.95
C GLU A 307 -24.82 15.70 -18.92
N GLY A 308 -24.50 15.37 -17.65
CA GLY A 308 -25.46 15.18 -16.57
C GLY A 308 -26.13 13.81 -16.57
N GLU A 309 -25.58 12.84 -17.28
CA GLU A 309 -26.07 11.46 -17.27
C GLU A 309 -25.49 10.68 -16.10
N ARG A 310 -26.30 9.94 -15.36
CA ARG A 310 -25.86 8.94 -14.38
C ARG A 310 -25.37 7.70 -15.12
N PHE A 311 -24.14 7.75 -15.59
CA PHE A 311 -23.60 6.80 -16.57
C PHE A 311 -23.46 5.36 -16.04
N MET A 312 -23.45 5.14 -14.74
CA MET A 312 -23.39 3.78 -14.16
C MET A 312 -24.63 2.94 -14.54
N GLU A 313 -25.79 3.55 -14.84
CA GLU A 313 -26.95 2.85 -15.41
C GLU A 313 -26.63 2.08 -16.71
N ARG A 314 -25.61 2.52 -17.44
CA ARG A 314 -25.16 1.92 -18.70
C ARG A 314 -24.12 0.81 -18.48
N TYR A 315 -23.23 1.00 -17.49
CA TYR A 315 -22.10 0.11 -17.25
C TYR A 315 -22.39 -0.99 -16.23
N SER A 316 -23.17 -0.68 -15.20
CA SER A 316 -23.54 -1.61 -14.14
C SER A 316 -24.93 -1.26 -13.58
N PRO A 317 -26.02 -1.62 -14.30
CA PRO A 317 -27.38 -1.25 -13.90
C PRO A 317 -27.84 -1.89 -12.58
N ASP A 318 -27.26 -3.03 -12.20
CA ASP A 318 -27.68 -3.78 -11.01
C ASP A 318 -26.97 -3.28 -9.73
N GLN A 319 -25.68 -2.89 -9.82
CA GLN A 319 -24.88 -2.50 -8.67
C GLN A 319 -24.51 -1.01 -8.64
N MET A 320 -24.68 -0.33 -9.76
CA MET A 320 -24.51 1.13 -9.88
C MET A 320 -23.14 1.58 -9.34
N GLU A 321 -23.08 2.63 -8.55
CA GLU A 321 -21.86 3.20 -7.96
C GLU A 321 -21.19 2.32 -6.90
N LEU A 322 -21.83 1.22 -6.47
CA LEU A 322 -21.31 0.26 -5.49
C LEU A 322 -20.79 -1.02 -6.12
N ASP A 323 -20.65 -1.06 -7.45
CA ASP A 323 -19.94 -2.15 -8.11
C ASP A 323 -18.45 -2.17 -7.74
N ALA A 324 -17.77 -3.26 -8.11
CA ALA A 324 -16.34 -3.44 -7.94
C ALA A 324 -15.55 -2.21 -8.42
N ARG A 325 -14.47 -1.87 -7.72
CA ARG A 325 -13.70 -0.63 -7.99
C ARG A 325 -13.15 -0.57 -9.41
N ASP A 326 -12.69 -1.70 -9.94
CA ASP A 326 -12.19 -1.79 -11.31
C ASP A 326 -13.29 -1.52 -12.34
N VAL A 327 -14.52 -1.98 -12.11
CA VAL A 327 -15.68 -1.71 -12.97
C VAL A 327 -16.02 -0.23 -12.97
N VAL A 328 -16.12 0.40 -11.80
CA VAL A 328 -16.44 1.82 -11.67
C VAL A 328 -15.31 2.69 -12.23
N ALA A 329 -14.05 2.36 -11.94
CA ALA A 329 -12.90 3.10 -12.48
C ALA A 329 -12.82 3.03 -14.01
N ARG A 330 -13.04 1.84 -14.61
CA ARG A 330 -13.12 1.68 -16.07
C ARG A 330 -14.30 2.45 -16.67
N ALA A 331 -15.44 2.48 -16.01
CA ALA A 331 -16.60 3.25 -16.48
C ALA A 331 -16.26 4.75 -16.53
N ILE A 332 -15.64 5.29 -15.49
CA ILE A 332 -15.19 6.69 -15.45
C ILE A 332 -14.12 6.94 -16.53
N GLY A 333 -13.11 6.07 -16.65
CA GLY A 333 -12.07 6.19 -17.68
C GLY A 333 -12.68 6.27 -19.10
N ARG A 334 -13.64 5.41 -19.41
CA ARG A 334 -14.34 5.43 -20.71
C ARG A 334 -15.15 6.70 -20.94
N GLU A 335 -15.83 7.24 -19.92
CA GLU A 335 -16.54 8.52 -20.05
C GLU A 335 -15.57 9.67 -20.36
N ILE A 336 -14.39 9.67 -19.75
CA ILE A 336 -13.36 10.67 -19.99
C ILE A 336 -12.79 10.52 -21.43
N GLU A 337 -12.40 9.31 -21.84
CA GLU A 337 -11.85 9.03 -23.19
C GLU A 337 -12.84 9.34 -24.30
N ASP A 338 -14.13 9.04 -24.10
CA ASP A 338 -15.19 9.34 -25.06
C ASP A 338 -15.56 10.84 -25.14
N GLY A 339 -14.86 11.70 -24.38
CA GLY A 339 -15.06 13.15 -24.36
C GLY A 339 -16.30 13.60 -23.59
N ARG A 340 -16.85 12.76 -22.72
CA ARG A 340 -17.95 13.09 -21.78
C ARG A 340 -17.46 13.41 -20.36
N GLY A 341 -16.13 13.48 -20.19
CA GLY A 341 -15.51 14.01 -18.97
C GLY A 341 -15.70 15.50 -18.80
N THR A 342 -15.42 16.00 -17.60
CA THR A 342 -15.44 17.43 -17.29
C THR A 342 -14.27 18.17 -17.94
N GLU A 343 -14.27 19.51 -17.89
CA GLU A 343 -13.16 20.33 -18.43
C GLU A 343 -11.81 20.08 -17.73
N TYR A 344 -11.82 19.53 -16.51
CA TYR A 344 -10.62 19.19 -15.73
C TYR A 344 -10.25 17.70 -15.79
N GLY A 345 -10.87 16.92 -16.69
CA GLY A 345 -10.53 15.51 -16.90
C GLY A 345 -11.10 14.55 -15.86
N GLY A 346 -12.23 14.88 -15.25
CA GLY A 346 -12.94 14.04 -14.28
C GLY A 346 -14.39 13.76 -14.64
N VAL A 347 -15.16 13.34 -13.63
CA VAL A 347 -16.62 13.20 -13.61
C VAL A 347 -17.16 13.80 -12.31
N TYR A 348 -18.47 14.01 -12.21
CA TYR A 348 -19.08 14.51 -10.99
C TYR A 348 -19.51 13.38 -10.05
N LEU A 349 -19.16 13.50 -8.76
CA LEU A 349 -19.71 12.70 -7.67
C LEU A 349 -20.62 13.59 -6.83
N ASP A 350 -21.92 13.29 -6.78
CA ASP A 350 -22.96 14.10 -6.16
C ASP A 350 -23.64 13.36 -5.01
N ILE A 351 -23.58 13.92 -3.80
CA ILE A 351 -24.29 13.48 -2.61
C ILE A 351 -25.28 14.55 -2.09
N SER A 352 -25.40 15.69 -2.78
CA SER A 352 -26.22 16.83 -2.36
C SER A 352 -27.73 16.55 -2.29
N HIS A 353 -28.18 15.45 -2.89
CA HIS A 353 -29.58 14.99 -2.81
C HIS A 353 -29.93 14.37 -1.44
N ARG A 354 -28.93 14.09 -0.58
CA ARG A 354 -29.12 13.61 0.80
C ARG A 354 -29.32 14.79 1.76
N ASP A 355 -29.90 14.52 2.92
CA ASP A 355 -30.01 15.52 3.98
C ASP A 355 -28.64 16.02 4.44
N GLY A 356 -28.43 17.34 4.47
CA GLY A 356 -27.13 17.93 4.77
C GLY A 356 -26.62 17.62 6.18
N ASP A 357 -27.51 17.52 7.18
CA ASP A 357 -27.11 17.16 8.56
C ASP A 357 -26.67 15.70 8.60
N TYR A 358 -27.35 14.81 7.85
CA TYR A 358 -26.93 13.42 7.68
C TYR A 358 -25.54 13.32 7.06
N VAL A 359 -25.25 14.05 5.98
CA VAL A 359 -23.93 14.03 5.32
C VAL A 359 -22.84 14.52 6.28
N ARG A 360 -23.09 15.61 7.03
CA ARG A 360 -22.14 16.15 8.01
C ARG A 360 -21.86 15.19 9.16
N GLU A 361 -22.86 14.41 9.58
CA GLU A 361 -22.68 13.38 10.62
C GLU A 361 -21.89 12.17 10.12
N ARG A 362 -22.14 11.72 8.88
CA ARG A 362 -21.56 10.48 8.34
C ARG A 362 -20.19 10.66 7.69
N LEU A 363 -19.88 11.85 7.17
CA LEU A 363 -18.69 12.16 6.38
C LEU A 363 -18.00 13.46 6.85
N PRO A 364 -17.73 13.63 8.17
CA PRO A 364 -17.30 14.90 8.72
C PRO A 364 -15.99 15.40 8.11
N ARG A 365 -15.01 14.52 7.84
CA ARG A 365 -13.73 14.91 7.23
C ARG A 365 -13.86 15.29 5.76
N MET A 366 -14.74 14.62 5.01
CA MET A 366 -14.98 14.98 3.62
C MET A 366 -15.62 16.36 3.54
N VAL A 367 -16.61 16.64 4.40
CA VAL A 367 -17.22 17.97 4.51
C VAL A 367 -16.15 19.02 4.85
N GLU A 368 -15.37 18.83 5.94
CA GLU A 368 -14.32 19.77 6.35
C GLU A 368 -13.28 20.01 5.24
N ARG A 369 -12.84 18.94 4.58
CA ARG A 369 -11.86 19.02 3.48
C ARG A 369 -12.36 19.86 2.34
N PHE A 370 -13.56 19.57 1.82
CA PHE A 370 -14.11 20.30 0.68
C PHE A 370 -14.56 21.71 1.04
N GLU A 371 -15.08 21.95 2.24
CA GLU A 371 -15.33 23.31 2.73
C GLU A 371 -14.05 24.16 2.77
N SER A 372 -12.90 23.57 3.15
CA SER A 372 -11.60 24.27 3.12
C SER A 372 -11.16 24.66 1.71
N LEU A 373 -11.66 23.97 0.69
CA LEU A 373 -11.44 24.22 -0.74
C LEU A 373 -12.56 25.10 -1.36
N GLY A 374 -13.53 25.52 -0.56
CA GLY A 374 -14.64 26.37 -0.98
C GLY A 374 -15.78 25.63 -1.66
N VAL A 375 -15.92 24.30 -1.42
CA VAL A 375 -16.98 23.45 -1.97
C VAL A 375 -17.83 22.89 -0.81
N ASP A 376 -19.13 23.11 -0.81
CA ASP A 376 -20.06 22.45 0.13
C ASP A 376 -20.66 21.20 -0.55
N ILE A 377 -20.13 20.03 -0.20
CA ILE A 377 -20.58 18.75 -0.78
C ILE A 377 -22.04 18.41 -0.45
N THR A 378 -22.65 19.11 0.50
CA THR A 378 -24.09 18.96 0.82
C THR A 378 -24.99 19.77 -0.10
N GLU A 379 -24.44 20.66 -0.92
CA GLU A 379 -25.18 21.54 -1.83
C GLU A 379 -24.78 21.37 -3.30
N GLU A 380 -23.51 20.94 -3.58
CA GLU A 380 -22.98 20.83 -4.93
C GLU A 380 -22.11 19.58 -5.12
N PRO A 381 -22.01 19.04 -6.37
CA PRO A 381 -21.18 17.89 -6.66
C PRO A 381 -19.70 18.23 -6.57
N ILE A 382 -18.90 17.20 -6.28
CA ILE A 382 -17.43 17.24 -6.35
C ILE A 382 -16.93 16.58 -7.62
N GLU A 383 -15.77 17.01 -8.11
CA GLU A 383 -15.14 16.46 -9.29
C GLU A 383 -14.11 15.41 -8.92
N VAL A 384 -14.21 14.23 -9.54
CA VAL A 384 -13.38 13.08 -9.23
C VAL A 384 -12.89 12.37 -10.49
N ALA A 385 -11.76 11.69 -10.40
CA ALA A 385 -11.23 10.83 -11.46
C ALA A 385 -10.56 9.59 -10.85
N PRO A 386 -10.32 8.53 -11.62
CA PRO A 386 -9.59 7.37 -11.12
C PRO A 386 -8.18 7.74 -10.66
N THR A 387 -7.70 7.07 -9.61
CA THR A 387 -6.37 7.26 -9.02
C THR A 387 -5.76 5.91 -8.66
N ALA A 388 -4.48 5.68 -8.96
CA ALA A 388 -3.76 4.50 -8.50
C ALA A 388 -3.73 4.49 -6.97
N HIS A 389 -4.16 3.39 -6.35
CA HIS A 389 -4.46 3.40 -4.92
C HIS A 389 -3.85 2.26 -4.13
N TYR A 390 -3.90 1.04 -4.65
CA TYR A 390 -3.43 -0.15 -3.96
C TYR A 390 -2.81 -1.14 -4.93
N THR A 391 -1.72 -1.78 -4.53
CA THR A 391 -1.06 -2.81 -5.33
C THR A 391 -1.43 -4.20 -4.80
N MET A 392 -2.03 -5.05 -5.65
CA MET A 392 -2.35 -6.42 -5.30
C MET A 392 -1.18 -7.36 -5.53
N GLY A 393 -0.31 -7.01 -6.48
CA GLY A 393 0.98 -7.65 -6.69
C GLY A 393 2.02 -7.24 -5.66
N GLY A 394 3.05 -8.07 -5.46
CA GLY A 394 4.10 -7.81 -4.48
C GLY A 394 5.05 -9.00 -4.31
N VAL A 395 5.70 -9.08 -3.16
CA VAL A 395 6.60 -10.17 -2.82
C VAL A 395 5.83 -11.49 -2.65
N ASP A 396 6.36 -12.56 -3.21
CA ASP A 396 5.83 -13.93 -3.07
C ASP A 396 6.24 -14.53 -1.73
N VAL A 397 5.26 -14.90 -0.88
CA VAL A 397 5.50 -15.39 0.47
C VAL A 397 4.64 -16.62 0.82
N ASP A 398 5.07 -17.38 1.83
CA ASP A 398 4.17 -18.25 2.58
C ASP A 398 3.40 -17.41 3.62
N PHE A 399 2.08 -17.38 3.54
CA PHE A 399 1.25 -16.51 4.38
C PHE A 399 1.14 -16.91 5.85
N ARG A 400 1.57 -18.13 6.22
CA ARG A 400 1.63 -18.53 7.62
C ARG A 400 2.86 -18.01 8.32
N THR A 401 3.95 -17.83 7.55
CA THR A 401 5.28 -17.56 8.08
C THR A 401 5.84 -16.22 7.62
N GLY A 402 5.35 -15.67 6.51
CA GLY A 402 5.90 -14.49 5.85
C GLY A 402 7.20 -14.74 5.07
N GLU A 403 7.68 -16.00 5.01
CA GLU A 403 8.95 -16.37 4.35
C GLU A 403 8.88 -16.15 2.84
N THR A 404 9.93 -15.56 2.28
CA THR A 404 10.02 -15.19 0.85
C THR A 404 10.73 -16.24 -0.02
N GLY A 405 11.21 -17.33 0.58
CA GLY A 405 12.09 -18.30 -0.08
C GLY A 405 13.58 -17.91 -0.04
N VAL A 406 13.93 -16.71 0.44
CA VAL A 406 15.29 -16.31 0.81
C VAL A 406 15.42 -16.40 2.32
N ASP A 407 16.38 -17.16 2.82
CA ASP A 407 16.55 -17.41 4.25
C ASP A 407 16.73 -16.09 5.03
N GLY A 408 16.01 -15.92 6.15
CA GLY A 408 16.05 -14.71 6.98
C GLY A 408 15.30 -13.51 6.42
N LEU A 409 14.61 -13.63 5.26
CA LEU A 409 13.81 -12.55 4.68
C LEU A 409 12.32 -12.89 4.72
N TYR A 410 11.54 -11.99 5.35
CA TYR A 410 10.10 -12.06 5.49
C TYR A 410 9.44 -10.83 4.89
N ALA A 411 8.17 -10.92 4.51
CA ALA A 411 7.40 -9.75 4.06
C ALA A 411 5.93 -9.84 4.50
N VAL A 412 5.26 -8.66 4.61
CA VAL A 412 3.89 -8.55 5.12
C VAL A 412 3.19 -7.27 4.66
N GLY A 413 1.86 -7.29 4.64
CA GLY A 413 1.01 -6.14 4.28
C GLY A 413 1.03 -5.86 2.77
N GLU A 414 0.80 -4.62 2.34
CA GLU A 414 0.78 -4.25 0.91
C GLU A 414 2.10 -4.55 0.16
N THR A 415 3.15 -4.90 0.88
CA THR A 415 4.42 -5.37 0.29
C THR A 415 4.28 -6.71 -0.41
N VAL A 416 3.33 -7.56 0.02
CA VAL A 416 3.14 -8.93 -0.50
C VAL A 416 1.95 -9.04 -1.45
N ALA A 417 1.96 -10.07 -2.28
CA ALA A 417 0.85 -10.45 -3.15
C ALA A 417 0.18 -11.73 -2.69
N GLY A 418 -1.11 -11.93 -3.02
CA GLY A 418 -1.82 -13.20 -2.86
C GLY A 418 -3.17 -13.09 -2.17
N VAL A 419 -3.34 -12.29 -1.11
CA VAL A 419 -4.65 -12.12 -0.44
C VAL A 419 -5.69 -11.55 -1.38
N HIS A 420 -5.31 -10.65 -2.28
CA HIS A 420 -6.24 -9.84 -3.06
C HIS A 420 -6.48 -10.32 -4.50
N GLY A 421 -5.64 -11.21 -5.03
CA GLY A 421 -5.77 -11.69 -6.40
C GLY A 421 -5.73 -10.55 -7.43
N ALA A 422 -6.65 -10.57 -8.41
CA ALA A 422 -6.67 -9.60 -9.49
C ALA A 422 -7.37 -8.27 -9.14
N ASN A 423 -8.13 -8.21 -8.04
CA ASN A 423 -8.78 -6.99 -7.55
C ASN A 423 -9.07 -7.12 -6.05
N ARG A 424 -8.97 -6.03 -5.30
CA ARG A 424 -9.06 -6.04 -3.85
C ARG A 424 -10.45 -5.65 -3.35
N LEU A 425 -11.03 -6.48 -2.51
CA LEU A 425 -12.26 -6.17 -1.78
C LEU A 425 -12.02 -4.96 -0.85
N GLY A 426 -12.89 -3.95 -0.94
CA GLY A 426 -12.85 -2.78 -0.07
C GLY A 426 -12.83 -3.16 1.42
N GLY A 427 -11.93 -2.54 2.21
CA GLY A 427 -11.75 -2.85 3.63
C GLY A 427 -10.78 -3.99 3.96
N ASN A 428 -10.34 -4.80 2.98
CA ASN A 428 -9.40 -5.90 3.22
C ASN A 428 -7.93 -5.46 3.33
N SER A 429 -7.53 -4.29 2.82
CA SER A 429 -6.15 -3.82 2.96
C SER A 429 -5.72 -3.67 4.42
N LEU A 430 -6.55 -3.02 5.25
CA LEU A 430 -6.27 -2.89 6.68
C LEU A 430 -6.44 -4.24 7.41
N ALA A 431 -7.38 -5.10 6.95
CA ALA A 431 -7.60 -6.41 7.54
C ALA A 431 -6.35 -7.30 7.42
N GLU A 432 -5.76 -7.37 6.23
CA GLU A 432 -4.54 -8.15 5.98
C GLU A 432 -3.39 -7.71 6.90
N THR A 433 -3.15 -6.38 7.02
CA THR A 433 -2.01 -5.87 7.81
C THR A 433 -2.02 -6.37 9.25
N VAL A 434 -3.18 -6.43 9.90
CA VAL A 434 -3.28 -6.87 11.31
C VAL A 434 -3.45 -8.37 11.46
N ALA A 435 -4.09 -9.05 10.50
CA ALA A 435 -4.27 -10.49 10.54
C ALA A 435 -2.95 -11.23 10.23
N ILE A 436 -2.37 -10.96 9.07
CA ILE A 436 -1.13 -11.62 8.63
C ILE A 436 0.07 -11.08 9.42
N GLY A 437 0.11 -9.77 9.73
CA GLY A 437 1.17 -9.20 10.56
C GLY A 437 1.31 -9.89 11.91
N LYS A 438 0.20 -10.31 12.52
CA LYS A 438 0.23 -11.12 13.75
C LYS A 438 0.90 -12.47 13.51
N LEU A 439 0.45 -13.23 12.52
CA LEU A 439 0.95 -14.58 12.24
C LEU A 439 2.46 -14.57 11.93
N VAL A 440 2.89 -13.60 11.13
CA VAL A 440 4.31 -13.42 10.77
C VAL A 440 5.12 -13.04 12.01
N GLY A 441 4.63 -12.14 12.87
CA GLY A 441 5.31 -11.77 14.10
C GLY A 441 5.49 -12.95 15.06
N GLU A 442 4.46 -13.78 15.25
CA GLU A 442 4.53 -15.02 16.04
C GLU A 442 5.57 -16.00 15.45
N HIS A 443 5.51 -16.21 14.12
CA HIS A 443 6.45 -17.13 13.46
C HIS A 443 7.92 -16.67 13.59
N VAL A 444 8.19 -15.39 13.34
CA VAL A 444 9.55 -14.84 13.45
C VAL A 444 10.06 -14.93 14.89
N ALA A 445 9.19 -14.71 15.90
CA ALA A 445 9.57 -14.90 17.30
C ALA A 445 9.94 -16.36 17.61
N ASP A 446 9.16 -17.33 17.07
CA ASP A 446 9.42 -18.75 17.26
C ASP A 446 10.68 -19.22 16.49
N ALA A 447 10.99 -18.59 15.35
CA ALA A 447 12.16 -18.90 14.54
C ALA A 447 13.48 -18.41 15.15
N LEU A 448 13.44 -17.46 16.09
CA LEU A 448 14.62 -16.93 16.75
C LEU A 448 15.28 -17.99 17.64
N GLU A 449 16.48 -18.40 17.29
CA GLU A 449 17.28 -19.31 18.11
C GLU A 449 18.13 -18.56 19.16
N ALA A 450 18.43 -19.20 20.26
CA ALA A 450 19.29 -18.62 21.30
C ALA A 450 20.72 -18.42 20.77
N GLY A 451 21.11 -17.16 20.57
CA GLY A 451 22.43 -16.76 20.06
C GLY A 451 22.43 -16.17 18.66
N ASP A 452 21.26 -16.04 18.03
CA ASP A 452 21.07 -15.52 16.66
C ASP A 452 20.95 -13.97 16.61
N THR A 453 21.61 -13.27 17.50
CA THR A 453 21.43 -11.83 17.70
C THR A 453 22.51 -10.94 17.07
N ASP A 454 23.59 -11.49 16.54
CA ASP A 454 24.68 -10.71 15.91
C ASP A 454 25.31 -11.51 14.77
N PRO A 455 24.71 -11.51 13.56
CA PRO A 455 25.25 -12.25 12.43
C PRO A 455 26.60 -11.70 11.98
N GLU A 456 27.57 -12.59 11.76
CA GLU A 456 28.77 -12.23 11.03
C GLU A 456 28.44 -12.17 9.53
N LEU A 457 28.67 -11.02 8.92
CA LEU A 457 28.51 -10.87 7.48
C LEU A 457 29.49 -11.74 6.72
N THR A 458 29.04 -12.43 5.66
CA THR A 458 29.91 -13.14 4.71
C THR A 458 30.78 -12.14 3.94
N ASP A 459 31.82 -12.61 3.26
CA ASP A 459 32.65 -11.73 2.43
C ASP A 459 31.84 -11.10 1.28
N ASP A 460 30.85 -11.83 0.73
CA ASP A 460 29.94 -11.30 -0.31
C ASP A 460 29.04 -10.20 0.24
N GLN A 461 28.47 -10.35 1.44
CA GLN A 461 27.65 -9.33 2.10
C GLN A 461 28.47 -8.08 2.47
N ARG A 462 29.73 -8.24 2.90
CA ARG A 462 30.64 -7.09 3.08
C ARG A 462 30.88 -6.36 1.76
N ALA A 463 31.15 -7.11 0.68
CA ALA A 463 31.32 -6.51 -0.64
C ALA A 463 30.04 -5.81 -1.15
N VAL A 464 28.84 -6.29 -0.80
CA VAL A 464 27.58 -5.59 -1.05
C VAL A 464 27.55 -4.25 -0.30
N THR A 465 27.90 -4.25 0.99
CA THR A 465 27.95 -3.03 1.81
C THR A 465 28.88 -1.98 1.21
N GLU A 466 30.10 -2.37 0.86
CA GLU A 466 31.10 -1.46 0.27
C GLU A 466 30.64 -0.88 -1.06
N ARG A 467 30.10 -1.71 -1.95
CA ARG A 467 29.57 -1.27 -3.25
C ARG A 467 28.40 -0.31 -3.08
N GLU A 468 27.50 -0.57 -2.14
CA GLU A 468 26.35 0.27 -1.90
C GLU A 468 26.77 1.67 -1.41
N PHE A 469 27.66 1.77 -0.43
CA PHE A 469 28.16 3.07 0.01
C PHE A 469 28.92 3.82 -1.08
N GLN A 470 29.70 3.13 -1.93
CA GLN A 470 30.34 3.75 -3.08
C GLN A 470 29.30 4.26 -4.11
N ALA A 471 28.22 3.51 -4.33
CA ALA A 471 27.14 3.95 -5.20
C ALA A 471 26.41 5.18 -4.65
N LEU A 472 26.12 5.20 -3.34
CA LEU A 472 25.51 6.37 -2.68
C LEU A 472 26.43 7.60 -2.68
N GLU A 473 27.76 7.41 -2.56
CA GLU A 473 28.71 8.52 -2.72
C GLU A 473 28.72 9.06 -4.15
N SER A 474 28.80 8.16 -5.12
CA SER A 474 28.79 8.52 -6.53
C SER A 474 27.47 9.25 -6.90
N LEU A 475 26.35 8.81 -6.33
CA LEU A 475 25.05 9.46 -6.53
C LEU A 475 25.00 10.85 -5.90
N ALA A 476 25.55 11.03 -4.70
CA ALA A 476 25.60 12.34 -4.04
C ALA A 476 26.51 13.34 -4.79
N ASP A 477 27.53 12.85 -5.46
CA ASP A 477 28.46 13.64 -6.28
C ASP A 477 28.01 13.82 -7.74
N ALA A 478 26.83 13.29 -8.11
CA ALA A 478 26.30 13.39 -9.47
C ALA A 478 26.00 14.86 -9.85
N ASP A 479 26.66 15.36 -10.90
CA ASP A 479 26.62 16.77 -11.34
C ASP A 479 26.00 16.96 -12.74
N GLY A 480 25.20 16.01 -13.20
CA GLY A 480 24.50 16.06 -14.47
C GLY A 480 23.42 17.14 -14.53
N ASP A 481 22.84 17.32 -15.71
CA ASP A 481 21.86 18.39 -15.99
C ASP A 481 20.40 18.00 -15.69
N VAL A 482 20.11 16.72 -15.35
CA VAL A 482 18.75 16.19 -15.18
C VAL A 482 18.44 15.97 -13.70
N ALA A 483 17.46 16.69 -13.16
CA ALA A 483 17.04 16.49 -11.78
C ALA A 483 16.30 15.15 -11.60
N PRO A 484 16.53 14.39 -10.50
CA PRO A 484 15.86 13.11 -10.23
C PRO A 484 14.33 13.21 -10.26
N ARG A 485 13.76 14.28 -9.70
CA ARG A 485 12.32 14.54 -9.73
C ARG A 485 11.76 14.65 -11.16
N THR A 486 12.53 15.14 -12.11
CA THR A 486 12.11 15.22 -13.52
C THR A 486 12.00 13.84 -14.16
N LEU A 487 12.95 12.93 -13.86
CA LEU A 487 12.86 11.56 -14.36
C LEU A 487 11.76 10.76 -13.67
N LEU A 488 11.56 10.99 -12.37
CA LEU A 488 10.46 10.35 -11.62
C LEU A 488 9.09 10.79 -12.16
N ALA A 489 8.91 12.09 -12.47
CA ALA A 489 7.70 12.58 -13.11
C ALA A 489 7.49 11.98 -14.51
N ALA A 490 8.55 11.88 -15.32
CA ALA A 490 8.49 11.26 -16.64
C ALA A 490 8.18 9.74 -16.57
N LEU A 491 8.68 9.05 -15.54
CA LEU A 491 8.31 7.66 -15.27
C LEU A 491 6.82 7.51 -14.94
N ARG A 492 6.30 8.38 -14.07
CA ARG A 492 4.89 8.38 -13.66
C ARG A 492 3.93 8.65 -14.82
N GLU A 493 4.27 9.62 -15.69
CA GLU A 493 3.55 9.89 -16.93
C GLU A 493 3.57 8.67 -17.86
N LEU A 494 4.76 8.07 -18.07
CA LEU A 494 4.92 6.86 -18.86
C LEU A 494 4.03 5.72 -18.37
N MET A 495 4.04 5.46 -17.06
CA MET A 495 3.24 4.37 -16.49
C MET A 495 1.73 4.66 -16.57
N TRP A 496 1.33 5.92 -16.45
CA TRP A 496 -0.06 6.34 -16.63
C TRP A 496 -0.54 6.11 -18.06
N ASP A 497 0.26 6.51 -19.04
CA ASP A 497 -0.09 6.44 -20.45
C ASP A 497 -0.06 5.00 -21.00
N HIS A 498 0.96 4.20 -20.60
CA HIS A 498 1.21 2.89 -21.21
C HIS A 498 0.78 1.68 -20.38
N ALA A 499 0.56 1.84 -19.08
CA ALA A 499 0.17 0.77 -18.17
C ALA A 499 -0.98 1.16 -17.23
N GLY A 500 -1.81 2.13 -17.63
CA GLY A 500 -2.94 2.64 -16.87
C GLY A 500 -4.11 1.66 -16.75
N ILE A 501 -5.34 2.19 -16.71
CA ILE A 501 -6.58 1.41 -16.55
C ILE A 501 -6.87 0.56 -17.79
N LEU A 502 -6.62 1.11 -18.98
CA LEU A 502 -6.80 0.42 -20.27
C LEU A 502 -5.42 0.20 -20.90
N ARG A 503 -5.16 -1.01 -21.35
CA ARG A 503 -3.84 -1.45 -21.84
C ARG A 503 -3.99 -2.21 -23.15
N ASP A 504 -2.98 -2.18 -24.00
CA ASP A 504 -2.84 -3.09 -25.14
C ASP A 504 -1.37 -3.43 -25.41
N GLU A 505 -1.12 -4.37 -26.32
CA GLU A 505 0.23 -4.85 -26.59
C GLU A 505 1.16 -3.76 -27.14
N ASP A 506 0.64 -2.90 -28.03
CA ASP A 506 1.44 -1.87 -28.69
C ASP A 506 1.86 -0.80 -27.65
N GLU A 507 0.94 -0.35 -26.80
CA GLU A 507 1.22 0.61 -25.72
C GLU A 507 2.18 0.03 -24.66
N LEU A 508 1.99 -1.22 -24.22
CA LEU A 508 2.89 -1.85 -23.26
C LEU A 508 4.32 -2.01 -23.81
N ARG A 509 4.48 -2.31 -25.11
CA ARG A 509 5.80 -2.38 -25.76
C ARG A 509 6.46 -1.02 -25.91
N ASP A 510 5.70 0.01 -26.31
CA ASP A 510 6.20 1.40 -26.36
C ASP A 510 6.62 1.87 -24.96
N GLY A 511 5.84 1.53 -23.94
CA GLY A 511 6.17 1.77 -22.53
C GLY A 511 7.52 1.17 -22.12
N LEU A 512 7.79 -0.09 -22.48
CA LEU A 512 9.08 -0.75 -22.22
C LEU A 512 10.25 -0.07 -22.97
N GLU A 513 10.06 0.31 -24.24
CA GLU A 513 11.08 1.02 -25.02
C GLU A 513 11.39 2.40 -24.41
N ARG A 514 10.38 3.16 -24.01
CA ARG A 514 10.53 4.46 -23.34
C ARG A 514 11.16 4.33 -21.96
N LEU A 515 10.80 3.28 -21.21
CA LEU A 515 11.40 3.00 -19.90
C LEU A 515 12.90 2.72 -20.03
N ALA A 516 13.31 1.94 -21.03
CA ALA A 516 14.72 1.70 -21.32
C ALA A 516 15.46 3.01 -21.64
N ALA A 517 14.87 3.87 -22.48
CA ALA A 517 15.43 5.20 -22.78
C ALA A 517 15.48 6.12 -21.54
N LEU A 518 14.48 6.03 -20.64
CA LEU A 518 14.47 6.78 -19.39
C LEU A 518 15.58 6.29 -18.45
N ARG A 519 15.81 4.98 -18.39
CA ARG A 519 16.90 4.37 -17.62
C ARG A 519 18.28 4.82 -18.13
N GLU A 520 18.49 4.93 -19.44
CA GLU A 520 19.73 5.47 -19.98
C GLU A 520 19.99 6.91 -19.51
N ARG A 521 18.94 7.74 -19.38
CA ARG A 521 19.05 9.11 -18.90
C ARG A 521 19.44 9.25 -17.43
N THR A 522 19.38 8.19 -16.64
CA THR A 522 19.91 8.24 -15.25
C THR A 522 21.40 8.48 -15.19
N ALA A 523 22.14 8.22 -16.27
CA ALA A 523 23.55 8.58 -16.38
C ALA A 523 23.80 10.11 -16.40
N ASP A 524 22.77 10.91 -16.72
CA ASP A 524 22.84 12.38 -16.77
C ASP A 524 22.26 13.03 -15.51
N LEU A 525 22.02 12.25 -14.43
CA LEU A 525 21.46 12.78 -13.19
C LEU A 525 22.37 13.80 -12.54
N GLY A 526 21.76 14.88 -12.06
CA GLY A 526 22.38 15.88 -11.19
C GLY A 526 21.61 15.95 -9.87
N VAL A 527 22.28 15.62 -8.77
CA VAL A 527 21.70 15.66 -7.42
C VAL A 527 22.02 17.02 -6.79
N ALA A 528 20.99 17.82 -6.52
CA ALA A 528 21.16 19.12 -5.89
C ALA A 528 21.26 18.97 -4.37
N GLY A 529 22.39 19.33 -3.80
CA GLY A 529 22.67 19.24 -2.36
C GLY A 529 23.51 18.00 -2.02
N ASP A 530 23.40 17.56 -0.79
CA ASP A 530 24.06 16.36 -0.28
C ASP A 530 23.07 15.23 0.02
N ARG A 531 23.49 14.19 0.74
CA ARG A 531 22.64 13.04 1.12
C ARG A 531 21.44 13.40 1.99
N THR A 532 21.36 14.61 2.55
CA THR A 532 20.21 15.11 3.33
C THR A 532 19.17 15.82 2.47
N SER A 533 19.41 15.92 1.16
CA SER A 533 18.53 16.64 0.25
C SER A 533 17.40 15.76 -0.27
N LYS A 534 16.22 16.34 -0.47
CA LYS A 534 15.12 15.63 -1.18
C LYS A 534 15.50 15.20 -2.60
N SER A 535 16.45 15.90 -3.25
CA SER A 535 16.97 15.49 -4.56
C SER A 535 17.67 14.14 -4.49
N PHE A 536 18.41 13.87 -3.41
CA PHE A 536 19.06 12.58 -3.18
C PHE A 536 18.05 11.47 -2.91
N GLU A 537 17.06 11.71 -2.04
CA GLU A 537 15.97 10.76 -1.78
C GLU A 537 15.23 10.39 -3.08
N TYR A 538 14.85 11.39 -3.91
CA TYR A 538 14.20 11.13 -5.20
C TYR A 538 15.07 10.32 -6.17
N ALA A 539 16.39 10.46 -6.11
CA ALA A 539 17.29 9.67 -6.96
C ALA A 539 17.30 8.19 -6.53
N VAL A 540 17.23 7.93 -5.23
CA VAL A 540 17.09 6.57 -4.68
C VAL A 540 15.70 5.99 -5.01
N ASP A 541 14.62 6.75 -4.77
CA ASP A 541 13.25 6.34 -5.10
C ASP A 541 13.09 5.99 -6.59
N LEU A 542 13.73 6.78 -7.47
CA LEU A 542 13.73 6.53 -8.92
C LEU A 542 14.30 5.15 -9.27
N SER A 543 15.35 4.70 -8.59
CA SER A 543 15.95 3.38 -8.85
C SER A 543 14.99 2.23 -8.55
N PHE A 544 14.26 2.31 -7.45
CA PHE A 544 13.23 1.34 -7.07
C PHE A 544 12.05 1.37 -8.03
N SER A 545 11.55 2.57 -8.33
CA SER A 545 10.42 2.76 -9.23
C SER A 545 10.72 2.25 -10.65
N LEU A 546 11.94 2.43 -11.17
CA LEU A 546 12.34 1.90 -12.48
C LEU A 546 12.33 0.36 -12.50
N THR A 547 12.78 -0.28 -11.42
CA THR A 547 12.80 -1.75 -11.31
C THR A 547 11.38 -2.32 -11.28
N VAL A 548 10.51 -1.73 -10.47
CA VAL A 548 9.13 -2.17 -10.34
C VAL A 548 8.32 -1.90 -11.62
N ALA A 549 8.51 -0.74 -12.24
CA ALA A 549 7.83 -0.37 -13.50
C ALA A 549 8.20 -1.35 -14.63
N GLU A 550 9.48 -1.71 -14.78
CA GLU A 550 9.91 -2.70 -15.76
C GLU A 550 9.26 -4.06 -15.52
N THR A 551 9.28 -4.53 -14.29
CA THR A 551 8.69 -5.81 -13.90
C THR A 551 7.19 -5.82 -14.18
N MET A 552 6.48 -4.76 -13.80
CA MET A 552 5.05 -4.61 -14.02
C MET A 552 4.69 -4.60 -15.52
N LEU A 553 5.39 -3.81 -16.34
CA LEU A 553 5.16 -3.73 -17.79
C LEU A 553 5.38 -5.10 -18.46
N GLN A 554 6.44 -5.84 -18.09
CA GLN A 554 6.71 -7.16 -18.63
C GLN A 554 5.62 -8.18 -18.25
N MET A 555 5.16 -8.17 -16.98
CA MET A 555 4.09 -9.05 -16.52
C MET A 555 2.75 -8.68 -17.19
N ALA A 556 2.43 -7.39 -17.33
CA ALA A 556 1.23 -6.92 -18.01
C ALA A 556 1.22 -7.32 -19.52
N LEU A 557 2.39 -7.30 -20.17
CA LEU A 557 2.54 -7.76 -21.55
C LEU A 557 2.37 -9.27 -21.68
N GLU A 558 2.90 -10.05 -20.72
CA GLU A 558 2.79 -11.52 -20.71
C GLU A 558 1.33 -11.97 -20.53
N ARG A 559 0.52 -11.30 -19.68
CA ARG A 559 -0.88 -11.66 -19.44
C ARG A 559 -1.77 -11.22 -20.59
N THR A 560 -2.17 -12.16 -21.44
CA THR A 560 -3.00 -11.92 -22.63
C THR A 560 -4.47 -12.25 -22.36
N GLU A 561 -5.06 -11.62 -21.35
CA GLU A 561 -6.48 -11.65 -20.98
C GLU A 561 -6.87 -10.34 -20.28
N SER A 562 -8.16 -10.16 -19.99
CA SER A 562 -8.66 -9.14 -19.05
C SER A 562 -9.21 -9.80 -17.80
N ARG A 563 -8.75 -9.33 -16.61
CA ARG A 563 -9.17 -9.85 -15.31
C ARG A 563 -8.98 -8.78 -14.22
N GLY A 564 -10.04 -8.46 -13.45
CA GLY A 564 -9.99 -7.49 -12.38
C GLY A 564 -9.38 -6.15 -12.81
N ALA A 565 -8.36 -5.70 -12.13
CA ALA A 565 -7.67 -4.45 -12.40
C ALA A 565 -6.80 -4.45 -13.68
N HIS A 566 -6.50 -5.61 -14.26
CA HIS A 566 -5.77 -5.72 -15.52
C HIS A 566 -6.75 -5.83 -16.68
N HIS A 567 -6.89 -4.77 -17.47
CA HIS A 567 -7.79 -4.75 -18.63
C HIS A 567 -7.02 -4.51 -19.93
N ARG A 568 -7.06 -5.50 -20.81
CA ARG A 568 -6.44 -5.50 -22.15
C ARG A 568 -7.51 -5.23 -23.21
N THR A 569 -7.42 -4.11 -23.93
CA THR A 569 -8.38 -3.77 -25.00
C THR A 569 -8.26 -4.71 -26.20
N ASP A 570 -7.08 -5.27 -26.42
CA ASP A 570 -6.77 -6.28 -27.43
C ASP A 570 -7.12 -7.73 -27.01
N TYR A 571 -7.28 -7.98 -25.69
CA TYR A 571 -7.76 -9.24 -25.10
C TYR A 571 -8.85 -8.96 -24.05
N PRO A 572 -10.05 -8.48 -24.46
CA PRO A 572 -11.04 -7.93 -23.53
C PRO A 572 -11.75 -8.97 -22.66
N GLU A 573 -11.62 -10.26 -22.98
CA GLU A 573 -12.30 -11.35 -22.28
C GLU A 573 -11.39 -11.99 -21.23
N THR A 574 -12.01 -12.50 -20.17
CA THR A 574 -11.33 -13.34 -19.18
C THR A 574 -11.14 -14.74 -19.74
N ASP A 575 -9.92 -15.26 -19.70
CA ASP A 575 -9.59 -16.60 -20.18
C ASP A 575 -9.33 -17.57 -19.02
N LYS A 576 -9.99 -18.72 -19.04
CA LYS A 576 -9.85 -19.76 -18.01
C LYS A 576 -8.46 -20.37 -17.94
N GLU A 577 -7.72 -20.38 -19.06
CA GLU A 577 -6.33 -20.87 -19.10
C GLU A 577 -5.37 -19.93 -18.38
N TRP A 578 -5.79 -18.69 -18.16
CA TRP A 578 -5.08 -17.67 -17.39
C TRP A 578 -5.44 -17.63 -15.89
N ARG A 579 -6.21 -18.61 -15.38
CA ARG A 579 -6.37 -18.75 -13.93
C ARG A 579 -5.05 -19.23 -13.30
N THR A 580 -4.02 -18.43 -13.46
CA THR A 580 -2.64 -18.66 -12.99
C THR A 580 -2.03 -17.35 -12.55
N ASN A 581 -1.23 -17.38 -11.49
CA ASN A 581 -0.40 -16.26 -11.10
C ASN A 581 0.84 -16.17 -11.99
N LEU A 582 1.34 -14.96 -12.21
CA LEU A 582 2.65 -14.72 -12.79
C LEU A 582 3.67 -14.54 -11.66
N VAL A 583 4.75 -15.30 -11.71
CA VAL A 583 5.88 -15.21 -10.76
C VAL A 583 7.09 -14.74 -11.52
N VAL A 584 7.75 -13.70 -11.04
CA VAL A 584 8.99 -13.18 -11.62
C VAL A 584 10.14 -13.34 -10.64
N SER A 585 11.30 -13.71 -11.15
CA SER A 585 12.58 -13.75 -10.43
C SER A 585 13.68 -13.09 -11.28
N ALA A 586 14.73 -12.60 -10.63
CA ALA A 586 15.93 -12.12 -11.31
C ALA A 586 16.91 -13.28 -11.52
N GLU A 587 17.18 -13.64 -12.77
CA GLU A 587 18.11 -14.72 -13.16
C GLU A 587 19.20 -14.13 -14.09
N ASP A 588 20.44 -14.20 -13.71
CA ASP A 588 21.59 -13.68 -14.48
C ASP A 588 21.44 -12.19 -14.91
N GLY A 589 20.68 -11.40 -14.15
CA GLY A 589 20.42 -9.97 -14.40
C GLY A 589 19.26 -9.70 -15.35
N GLU A 590 18.51 -10.72 -15.75
CA GLU A 590 17.28 -10.62 -16.56
C GLU A 590 16.06 -11.06 -15.72
N LEU A 591 14.88 -10.55 -16.06
CA LEU A 591 13.62 -10.96 -15.43
C LEU A 591 13.10 -12.24 -16.08
N ALA A 592 12.94 -13.29 -15.28
CA ALA A 592 12.37 -14.57 -15.70
C ALA A 592 10.94 -14.70 -15.18
N ILE A 593 9.95 -14.71 -16.09
CA ILE A 593 8.53 -14.83 -15.75
C ILE A 593 8.05 -16.27 -15.97
N ARG A 594 7.36 -16.82 -14.98
CA ARG A 594 6.74 -18.15 -15.04
C ARG A 594 5.31 -18.13 -14.54
N ARG A 595 4.49 -19.10 -14.95
CA ARG A 595 3.11 -19.25 -14.48
C ARG A 595 3.04 -20.27 -13.33
N ARG A 596 2.24 -19.95 -12.33
CA ARG A 596 1.94 -20.81 -11.18
C ARG A 596 0.43 -21.00 -11.06
N GLY A 597 -0.03 -22.26 -10.97
CA GLY A 597 -1.45 -22.56 -10.78
C GLY A 597 -1.94 -22.10 -9.41
N VAL A 598 -3.19 -21.63 -9.34
CA VAL A 598 -3.87 -21.23 -8.11
C VAL A 598 -4.38 -22.47 -7.36
N GLY A 599 -4.25 -22.46 -6.03
CA GLY A 599 -4.80 -23.50 -5.15
C GLY A 599 -6.34 -23.53 -5.14
N GLU A 600 -6.90 -24.54 -4.45
CA GLU A 600 -8.35 -24.63 -4.23
C GLU A 600 -8.67 -24.24 -2.78
N PRO A 601 -9.75 -23.45 -2.54
CA PRO A 601 -10.17 -23.10 -1.19
C PRO A 601 -10.68 -24.33 -0.41
N SER A 602 -10.77 -24.19 0.91
CA SER A 602 -11.35 -25.21 1.77
C SER A 602 -12.81 -25.51 1.39
N ARG A 603 -13.28 -26.69 1.76
CA ARG A 603 -14.64 -27.14 1.43
C ARG A 603 -15.72 -26.17 1.94
N SER A 604 -15.56 -25.59 3.12
CA SER A 604 -16.53 -24.64 3.68
C SER A 604 -16.62 -23.35 2.86
N VAL A 605 -15.49 -22.87 2.31
CA VAL A 605 -15.47 -21.71 1.43
C VAL A 605 -15.99 -22.05 0.03
N GLN A 606 -15.72 -23.27 -0.47
CA GLN A 606 -16.33 -23.75 -1.72
C GLN A 606 -17.86 -23.80 -1.62
N GLU A 607 -18.41 -24.32 -0.49
CA GLU A 607 -19.85 -24.35 -0.22
C GLU A 607 -20.43 -22.91 -0.20
N ALA A 608 -19.73 -21.93 0.43
CA ALA A 608 -20.15 -20.53 0.43
C ALA A 608 -20.14 -19.90 -0.98
N LEU A 609 -19.13 -20.22 -1.80
CA LEU A 609 -19.05 -19.77 -3.20
C LEU A 609 -20.19 -20.36 -4.07
N GLU A 610 -20.57 -21.63 -3.82
CA GLU A 610 -21.64 -22.33 -4.57
C GLU A 610 -23.04 -21.83 -4.18
N GLU A 611 -23.26 -21.49 -2.90
CA GLU A 611 -24.54 -20.95 -2.41
C GLU A 611 -24.83 -19.58 -3.01
N GLY A 612 -23.81 -18.77 -3.23
CA GLY A 612 -23.91 -17.42 -3.75
C GLY A 612 -24.76 -16.51 -2.84
N TYR A 613 -24.26 -15.37 -2.49
CA TYR A 613 -25.00 -14.38 -1.71
C TYR A 613 -25.22 -13.17 -2.60
N GLU A 614 -26.48 -12.92 -2.99
CA GLU A 614 -26.83 -11.70 -3.73
C GLU A 614 -27.05 -10.56 -2.75
N LEU A 615 -26.36 -9.45 -2.96
CA LEU A 615 -26.63 -8.20 -2.28
C LEU A 615 -27.91 -7.55 -2.85
N ASP A 616 -28.84 -7.22 -1.98
CA ASP A 616 -29.96 -6.35 -2.32
C ASP A 616 -29.58 -4.89 -2.05
N TYR A 617 -28.90 -4.25 -3.03
CA TYR A 617 -28.50 -2.84 -2.95
C TYR A 617 -29.69 -1.85 -2.91
N HIS A 618 -30.89 -2.28 -3.26
CA HIS A 618 -32.08 -1.42 -3.25
C HIS A 618 -32.50 -0.97 -1.84
N HIS A 619 -31.96 -1.58 -0.79
CA HIS A 619 -32.18 -1.13 0.59
C HIS A 619 -31.39 0.14 0.96
N LEU A 620 -30.48 0.59 0.10
CA LEU A 620 -29.63 1.77 0.33
C LEU A 620 -30.15 3.04 -0.37
N GLU A 621 -31.20 2.94 -1.22
CA GLU A 621 -31.81 4.09 -1.92
C GLU A 621 -32.73 4.95 -1.03
#